data_993268ed25ceb9271e152a4ad4d3474f
#
_entry.id   993268ed25ceb9271e152a4ad4d3474f
#
_cell.length_a   1.000
_cell.length_b   1.000
_cell.length_c   1.000
_cell.angle_alpha   90.00
_cell.angle_beta   90.00
_cell.angle_gamma   90.00
#
_symmetry.space_group_name_H-M   'P 1'
#
loop_
_entity.id
_entity.type
_entity.pdbx_description
1 polymer ?
#
loop_
_entity_poly.entity_id
_entity_poly.type
_entity_poly.pdbx_seq_one_letter_code
_entity_poly.pdbx_strand_id
1 'polypeptide(L)'
;GTNRVTVDFVLHKPKLWWSNGLGEPFLYRFRTDIIAGGELLDSKTERVGIRSLKVVHQPDKDGHTFYIELNGRPVFAKGANYIPSDNFLPRVTPENYKRTILDAAGVNMNMLRVWGGGIYENDVFYDLCDEHGIMIWQDFMFACSMYPAEGALLDNIHQEAVDNVKRLRNHACIALWCGNNECQDAWLGWGWKCEIERQNKEYADKIWAQYRQQYHVTLPGVVREYAPGTFYWPSSPFAFEGEMSGTTDGDRHYWSVWHGKAPISDYDSEKSRFFSEYGFQSFPEFDSVKRYAPYPEDWDIRSEVMMSHQRGGDHANGLIETYLLNEYKKPRDFRAFLYMNHVLQGDAIKTAIESHRRQMPYNMAVSYTH
;
A
#
# COMPACT_ATOMS: atom_id res chain seq x y z
N GLY A 1 30.28 -28.83 -1.10
CA GLY A 1 30.14 -27.79 -0.05
C GLY A 1 29.78 -26.45 -0.67
N THR A 2 29.19 -25.56 0.08
CA THR A 2 28.88 -24.19 -0.37
C THR A 2 30.11 -23.33 -0.22
N ASN A 3 30.53 -22.64 -1.27
CA ASN A 3 31.57 -21.63 -1.24
C ASN A 3 30.95 -20.24 -1.29
N ARG A 4 31.48 -19.32 -0.48
CA ARG A 4 31.10 -17.91 -0.51
C ARG A 4 32.28 -17.08 -1.00
N VAL A 5 32.09 -16.31 -2.04
CA VAL A 5 33.08 -15.39 -2.59
C VAL A 5 32.51 -13.99 -2.53
N THR A 6 33.31 -13.00 -2.11
CA THR A 6 32.95 -11.58 -2.12
C THR A 6 33.87 -10.88 -3.10
N VAL A 7 33.31 -10.04 -3.94
CA VAL A 7 34.03 -9.18 -4.88
C VAL A 7 33.69 -7.73 -4.56
N ASP A 8 34.68 -6.96 -4.13
CA ASP A 8 34.53 -5.54 -3.83
C ASP A 8 34.88 -4.70 -5.07
N PHE A 9 34.07 -3.70 -5.36
CA PHE A 9 34.33 -2.74 -6.41
C PHE A 9 33.81 -1.34 -6.02
N VAL A 10 34.31 -0.31 -6.66
CA VAL A 10 33.91 1.08 -6.39
C VAL A 10 33.35 1.70 -7.66
N LEU A 11 32.15 2.25 -7.55
CA LEU A 11 31.55 3.09 -8.58
C LEU A 11 31.83 4.55 -8.26
N HIS A 12 32.66 5.21 -9.11
CA HIS A 12 32.95 6.64 -8.96
C HIS A 12 31.86 7.50 -9.55
N LYS A 13 31.22 8.38 -8.72
CA LYS A 13 30.16 9.29 -9.11
C LYS A 13 29.01 8.53 -9.82
N PRO A 14 28.37 7.54 -9.17
CA PRO A 14 27.35 6.74 -9.80
C PRO A 14 26.14 7.59 -10.22
N LYS A 15 25.49 7.23 -11.32
CA LYS A 15 24.13 7.69 -11.60
C LYS A 15 23.21 7.13 -10.56
N LEU A 16 22.40 7.99 -9.96
CA LEU A 16 21.47 7.60 -8.93
C LEU A 16 20.13 7.19 -9.56
N TRP A 17 19.48 6.22 -8.91
CA TRP A 17 18.08 5.90 -9.18
C TRP A 17 17.19 6.96 -8.56
N TRP A 18 16.19 7.43 -9.30
CA TRP A 18 15.21 8.41 -8.84
C TRP A 18 13.79 7.91 -9.04
N SER A 19 12.87 8.33 -8.17
CA SER A 19 11.46 8.06 -8.36
C SER A 19 10.87 8.92 -9.49
N ASN A 20 9.77 8.44 -10.06
CA ASN A 20 9.05 9.10 -11.14
C ASN A 20 8.79 10.58 -10.84
N GLY A 21 9.11 11.46 -11.77
CA GLY A 21 8.98 12.91 -11.66
C GLY A 21 10.11 13.64 -10.91
N LEU A 22 11.11 12.91 -10.35
CA LEU A 22 12.27 13.52 -9.69
C LEU A 22 13.59 13.37 -10.46
N GLY A 23 13.66 12.41 -11.37
CA GLY A 23 14.82 12.14 -12.20
C GLY A 23 14.71 10.81 -12.91
N GLU A 24 15.81 10.34 -13.49
CA GLU A 24 15.87 9.07 -14.21
C GLU A 24 15.94 7.89 -13.22
N PRO A 25 15.09 6.87 -13.34
CA PRO A 25 15.18 5.64 -12.55
C PRO A 25 16.29 4.73 -13.09
N PHE A 26 17.53 5.20 -13.00
CA PHE A 26 18.67 4.56 -13.63
C PHE A 26 19.05 3.25 -12.94
N LEU A 27 19.16 2.16 -13.74
CA LEU A 27 19.53 0.83 -13.28
C LEU A 27 20.85 0.39 -13.91
N TYR A 28 21.83 0.05 -13.08
CA TYR A 28 23.02 -0.65 -13.50
C TYR A 28 22.71 -2.11 -13.79
N ARG A 29 23.45 -2.69 -14.72
CA ARG A 29 23.43 -4.14 -14.98
C ARG A 29 24.74 -4.75 -14.51
N PHE A 30 24.67 -5.60 -13.51
CA PHE A 30 25.79 -6.37 -13.00
C PHE A 30 25.71 -7.79 -13.54
N ARG A 31 26.74 -8.21 -14.26
CA ARG A 31 26.87 -9.59 -14.72
C ARG A 31 27.94 -10.28 -13.88
N THR A 32 27.56 -11.39 -13.26
CA THR A 32 28.46 -12.26 -12.49
C THR A 32 28.64 -13.56 -13.26
N ASP A 33 29.88 -13.89 -13.59
CA ASP A 33 30.24 -15.13 -14.29
C ASP A 33 31.03 -16.04 -13.35
N ILE A 34 30.69 -17.31 -13.32
CA ILE A 34 31.48 -18.36 -12.65
C ILE A 34 32.28 -19.10 -13.71
N ILE A 35 33.62 -18.99 -13.63
CA ILE A 35 34.54 -19.59 -14.60
C ILE A 35 35.44 -20.59 -13.89
N ALA A 36 35.57 -21.81 -14.43
CA ALA A 36 36.52 -22.80 -13.96
C ALA A 36 37.25 -23.44 -15.15
N GLY A 37 38.57 -23.55 -15.07
CA GLY A 37 39.38 -24.10 -16.15
C GLY A 37 39.35 -23.31 -17.47
N GLY A 38 38.89 -22.05 -17.44
CA GLY A 38 38.67 -21.23 -18.63
C GLY A 38 37.29 -21.38 -19.26
N GLU A 39 36.43 -22.21 -18.71
CA GLU A 39 35.05 -22.45 -19.19
C GLU A 39 34.07 -21.70 -18.31
N LEU A 40 33.04 -21.09 -18.93
CA LEU A 40 31.91 -20.44 -18.24
C LEU A 40 30.98 -21.54 -17.69
N LEU A 41 30.88 -21.65 -16.36
CA LEU A 41 30.00 -22.63 -15.70
C LEU A 41 28.60 -22.08 -15.46
N ASP A 42 28.49 -20.79 -15.08
CA ASP A 42 27.22 -20.14 -14.80
C ASP A 42 27.35 -18.63 -14.95
N SER A 43 26.24 -17.96 -15.25
CA SER A 43 26.19 -16.51 -15.42
C SER A 43 24.85 -15.96 -14.92
N LYS A 44 24.90 -14.93 -14.07
CA LYS A 44 23.74 -14.22 -13.59
C LYS A 44 23.86 -12.73 -13.89
N THR A 45 22.78 -12.14 -14.42
CA THR A 45 22.67 -10.69 -14.59
C THR A 45 21.60 -10.14 -13.68
N GLU A 46 21.96 -9.12 -12.91
CA GLU A 46 21.05 -8.42 -12.00
C GLU A 46 21.02 -6.93 -12.33
N ARG A 47 19.87 -6.29 -12.10
CA ARG A 47 19.68 -4.85 -12.25
C ARG A 47 19.66 -4.22 -10.87
N VAL A 48 20.40 -3.14 -10.68
CA VAL A 48 20.56 -2.49 -9.38
C VAL A 48 20.45 -0.98 -9.54
N GLY A 49 19.51 -0.36 -8.82
CA GLY A 49 19.44 1.09 -8.69
C GLY A 49 20.24 1.57 -7.48
N ILE A 50 21.17 2.49 -7.72
CA ILE A 50 21.97 3.09 -6.64
C ILE A 50 21.22 4.29 -6.07
N ARG A 51 20.85 4.22 -4.80
CA ARG A 51 20.15 5.31 -4.12
C ARG A 51 20.38 5.29 -2.62
N SER A 52 20.15 6.41 -1.95
CA SER A 52 19.84 6.46 -0.53
C SER A 52 18.36 6.75 -0.34
N LEU A 53 17.69 5.97 0.51
CA LEU A 53 16.30 6.17 0.85
C LEU A 53 16.10 5.97 2.34
N LYS A 54 15.41 6.88 2.98
CA LYS A 54 15.02 6.76 4.39
C LYS A 54 13.63 7.34 4.61
N VAL A 55 12.92 6.83 5.59
CA VAL A 55 11.74 7.48 6.16
C VAL A 55 12.23 8.38 7.29
N VAL A 56 11.84 9.64 7.26
CA VAL A 56 12.17 10.63 8.29
C VAL A 56 11.00 10.73 9.25
N HIS A 57 11.19 10.16 10.44
CA HIS A 57 10.26 10.20 11.56
C HIS A 57 10.98 10.81 12.76
N GLN A 58 10.85 12.13 12.92
CA GLN A 58 11.59 12.91 13.91
C GLN A 58 10.67 13.93 14.60
N PRO A 59 10.89 14.25 15.88
CA PRO A 59 10.14 15.29 16.56
C PRO A 59 10.25 16.64 15.84
N ASP A 60 9.12 17.35 15.78
CA ASP A 60 9.04 18.73 15.35
C ASP A 60 8.11 19.53 16.30
N LYS A 61 7.75 20.75 15.95
CA LYS A 61 6.89 21.61 16.78
C LYS A 61 5.45 21.12 16.92
N ASP A 62 5.00 20.24 16.01
CA ASP A 62 3.60 19.80 15.91
C ASP A 62 3.44 18.30 16.18
N GLY A 63 4.51 17.56 16.58
CA GLY A 63 4.52 16.11 16.81
C GLY A 63 5.76 15.46 16.17
N HIS A 64 5.58 14.49 15.25
CA HIS A 64 6.68 13.87 14.52
C HIS A 64 6.43 13.95 13.01
N THR A 65 7.50 14.30 12.26
CA THR A 65 7.47 14.22 10.80
C THR A 65 7.25 12.78 10.34
N PHE A 66 6.65 12.60 9.17
CA PHE A 66 6.63 11.29 8.49
C PHE A 66 6.70 11.51 6.98
N TYR A 67 7.88 11.32 6.40
CA TYR A 67 8.07 11.47 4.96
C TYR A 67 9.26 10.66 4.45
N ILE A 68 9.28 10.42 3.14
CA ILE A 68 10.40 9.76 2.45
C ILE A 68 11.41 10.79 2.02
N GLU A 69 12.69 10.52 2.29
CA GLU A 69 13.83 11.24 1.71
C GLU A 69 14.58 10.32 0.75
N LEU A 70 14.64 10.70 -0.52
CA LEU A 70 15.34 9.99 -1.59
C LEU A 70 16.54 10.80 -2.04
N ASN A 71 17.75 10.23 -1.94
CA ASN A 71 19.01 10.88 -2.33
C ASN A 71 19.18 12.27 -1.70
N GLY A 72 18.78 12.42 -0.43
CA GLY A 72 18.85 13.67 0.32
C GLY A 72 17.76 14.70 -0.02
N ARG A 73 16.74 14.32 -0.80
CA ARG A 73 15.60 15.19 -1.14
C ARG A 73 14.31 14.66 -0.51
N PRO A 74 13.57 15.50 0.24
CA PRO A 74 12.22 15.17 0.66
C PRO A 74 11.31 14.93 -0.54
N VAL A 75 10.54 13.84 -0.49
CA VAL A 75 9.62 13.44 -1.56
C VAL A 75 8.20 13.50 -1.05
N PHE A 76 7.35 14.22 -1.78
CA PHE A 76 5.91 14.07 -1.60
C PHE A 76 5.46 12.78 -2.30
N ALA A 77 5.04 11.78 -1.52
CA ALA A 77 4.56 10.52 -2.04
C ALA A 77 3.17 10.69 -2.69
N LYS A 78 3.07 10.34 -3.97
CA LYS A 78 1.84 10.40 -4.77
C LYS A 78 1.54 9.00 -5.26
N GLY A 79 0.44 8.42 -4.82
CA GLY A 79 0.18 7.05 -5.20
C GLY A 79 -1.18 6.51 -4.78
N ALA A 80 -1.26 5.20 -4.80
CA ALA A 80 -2.44 4.44 -4.45
C ALA A 80 -2.07 3.16 -3.71
N ASN A 81 -3.05 2.58 -3.03
CA ASN A 81 -2.93 1.22 -2.52
C ASN A 81 -3.13 0.24 -3.68
N TYR A 82 -2.24 -0.73 -3.77
CA TYR A 82 -2.26 -1.79 -4.76
C TYR A 82 -2.72 -3.10 -4.11
N ILE A 83 -3.77 -3.68 -4.66
CA ILE A 83 -4.30 -5.00 -4.32
C ILE A 83 -4.19 -5.92 -5.54
N PRO A 84 -4.27 -7.25 -5.40
CA PRO A 84 -4.19 -8.16 -6.53
C PRO A 84 -5.17 -7.81 -7.65
N SER A 85 -4.69 -7.78 -8.89
CA SER A 85 -5.48 -7.39 -10.07
C SER A 85 -6.56 -8.39 -10.46
N ASP A 86 -6.53 -9.61 -9.92
CA ASP A 86 -7.52 -10.67 -10.15
C ASP A 86 -7.59 -11.58 -8.91
N ASN A 87 -8.79 -12.08 -8.60
CA ASN A 87 -8.98 -13.10 -7.55
C ASN A 87 -8.30 -14.43 -7.89
N PHE A 88 -8.08 -14.71 -9.17
CA PHE A 88 -7.38 -15.89 -9.66
C PHE A 88 -5.99 -15.47 -10.14
N LEU A 89 -5.04 -15.46 -9.23
CA LEU A 89 -3.68 -14.97 -9.44
C LEU A 89 -3.00 -15.50 -10.72
N PRO A 90 -3.17 -16.76 -11.14
CA PRO A 90 -2.57 -17.25 -12.40
C PRO A 90 -3.06 -16.55 -13.67
N ARG A 91 -4.14 -15.76 -13.59
CA ARG A 91 -4.62 -14.94 -14.73
C ARG A 91 -3.90 -13.60 -14.85
N VAL A 92 -3.15 -13.20 -13.83
CA VAL A 92 -2.38 -11.95 -13.87
C VAL A 92 -1.09 -12.18 -14.65
N THR A 93 -1.01 -11.58 -15.83
CA THR A 93 0.13 -11.72 -16.73
C THR A 93 1.16 -10.60 -16.56
N PRO A 94 2.40 -10.75 -17.07
CA PRO A 94 3.36 -9.66 -17.11
C PRO A 94 2.82 -8.38 -17.79
N GLU A 95 1.97 -8.52 -18.80
CA GLU A 95 1.32 -7.41 -19.51
C GLU A 95 0.32 -6.68 -18.62
N ASN A 96 -0.40 -7.39 -17.75
CA ASN A 96 -1.28 -6.76 -16.74
C ASN A 96 -0.45 -5.88 -15.80
N TYR A 97 0.63 -6.41 -15.22
CA TYR A 97 1.54 -5.64 -14.38
C TYR A 97 2.12 -4.43 -15.11
N LYS A 98 2.61 -4.64 -16.34
CA LYS A 98 3.18 -3.56 -17.14
C LYS A 98 2.17 -2.44 -17.39
N ARG A 99 0.94 -2.77 -17.75
CA ARG A 99 -0.12 -1.77 -17.94
C ARG A 99 -0.38 -0.98 -16.65
N THR A 100 -0.56 -1.67 -15.53
CA THR A 100 -0.82 -1.02 -14.24
C THR A 100 0.30 -0.06 -13.84
N ILE A 101 1.56 -0.46 -13.97
CA ILE A 101 2.70 0.39 -13.60
C ILE A 101 2.86 1.56 -14.57
N LEU A 102 2.64 1.35 -15.87
CA LEU A 102 2.68 2.44 -16.85
C LEU A 102 1.53 3.45 -16.64
N ASP A 103 0.33 2.98 -16.31
CA ASP A 103 -0.81 3.84 -15.99
C ASP A 103 -0.53 4.68 -14.74
N ALA A 104 0.01 4.06 -13.68
CA ALA A 104 0.42 4.77 -12.47
C ALA A 104 1.49 5.82 -12.76
N ALA A 105 2.54 5.46 -13.50
CA ALA A 105 3.61 6.39 -13.88
C ALA A 105 3.08 7.52 -14.77
N GLY A 106 2.19 7.21 -15.71
CA GLY A 106 1.58 8.15 -16.65
C GLY A 106 0.73 9.23 -15.99
N VAL A 107 0.11 8.94 -14.84
CA VAL A 107 -0.62 9.93 -14.02
C VAL A 107 0.26 10.56 -12.93
N ASN A 108 1.58 10.46 -13.07
CA ASN A 108 2.58 11.04 -12.16
C ASN A 108 2.58 10.45 -10.74
N MET A 109 2.10 9.24 -10.53
CA MET A 109 2.37 8.52 -9.30
C MET A 109 3.86 8.20 -9.20
N ASN A 110 4.39 8.22 -7.99
CA ASN A 110 5.77 7.87 -7.67
C ASN A 110 5.89 6.83 -6.56
N MET A 111 4.76 6.33 -6.08
CA MET A 111 4.68 5.33 -5.02
C MET A 111 3.43 4.47 -5.17
N LEU A 112 3.54 3.19 -4.81
CA LEU A 112 2.40 2.31 -4.57
C LEU A 112 2.59 1.61 -3.22
N ARG A 113 1.50 1.36 -2.51
CA ARG A 113 1.50 0.49 -1.33
C ARG A 113 0.94 -0.87 -1.71
N VAL A 114 1.75 -1.91 -1.58
CA VAL A 114 1.29 -3.30 -1.70
C VAL A 114 0.63 -3.66 -0.39
N TRP A 115 -0.70 -3.69 -0.40
CA TRP A 115 -1.55 -3.81 0.76
C TRP A 115 -1.53 -5.21 1.39
N GLY A 116 -1.52 -5.27 2.73
CA GLY A 116 -1.34 -6.49 3.51
C GLY A 116 -2.49 -7.52 3.44
N GLY A 117 -3.63 -7.17 2.85
CA GLY A 117 -4.70 -8.12 2.55
C GLY A 117 -4.58 -8.79 1.17
N GLY A 118 -3.45 -8.60 0.49
CA GLY A 118 -3.16 -9.16 -0.84
C GLY A 118 -2.14 -10.28 -0.81
N ILE A 119 -1.14 -10.17 -1.68
CA ILE A 119 -0.02 -11.09 -1.83
C ILE A 119 1.29 -10.31 -1.98
N TYR A 120 2.43 -10.97 -1.73
CA TYR A 120 3.70 -10.50 -2.27
C TYR A 120 3.71 -10.75 -3.78
N GLU A 121 3.74 -9.69 -4.58
CA GLU A 121 3.61 -9.79 -6.02
C GLU A 121 4.77 -10.55 -6.69
N ASN A 122 4.60 -10.91 -7.97
CA ASN A 122 5.65 -11.54 -8.76
C ASN A 122 6.82 -10.58 -9.01
N ASP A 123 8.03 -11.11 -9.22
CA ASP A 123 9.25 -10.31 -9.41
C ASP A 123 9.10 -9.29 -10.54
N VAL A 124 8.37 -9.62 -11.61
CA VAL A 124 8.10 -8.70 -12.73
C VAL A 124 7.42 -7.40 -12.28
N PHE A 125 6.59 -7.43 -11.24
CA PHE A 125 5.96 -6.23 -10.68
C PHE A 125 7.02 -5.28 -10.11
N TYR A 126 7.92 -5.79 -9.28
CA TYR A 126 8.99 -4.99 -8.67
C TYR A 126 10.03 -4.54 -9.68
N ASP A 127 10.35 -5.40 -10.66
CA ASP A 127 11.21 -5.06 -11.79
C ASP A 127 10.68 -3.85 -12.56
N LEU A 128 9.37 -3.83 -12.85
CA LEU A 128 8.72 -2.69 -13.50
C LEU A 128 8.70 -1.44 -12.62
N CYS A 129 8.49 -1.59 -11.30
CA CYS A 129 8.57 -0.47 -10.37
C CYS A 129 9.99 0.13 -10.34
N ASP A 130 11.02 -0.70 -10.36
CA ASP A 130 12.41 -0.24 -10.49
C ASP A 130 12.65 0.52 -11.79
N GLU A 131 12.16 0.02 -12.93
CA GLU A 131 12.31 0.63 -14.26
C GLU A 131 11.59 1.97 -14.39
N HIS A 132 10.42 2.10 -13.76
CA HIS A 132 9.57 3.29 -13.90
C HIS A 132 9.64 4.25 -12.71
N GLY A 133 10.50 3.97 -11.73
CA GLY A 133 10.70 4.86 -10.58
C GLY A 133 9.50 4.92 -9.62
N ILE A 134 8.76 3.83 -9.48
CA ILE A 134 7.64 3.73 -8.56
C ILE A 134 8.13 3.13 -7.24
N MET A 135 8.22 3.94 -6.19
CA MET A 135 8.58 3.46 -4.85
C MET A 135 7.49 2.52 -4.32
N ILE A 136 7.89 1.54 -3.53
CA ILE A 136 6.98 0.56 -2.92
C ILE A 136 7.01 0.66 -1.39
N TRP A 137 5.86 0.93 -0.81
CA TRP A 137 5.53 0.61 0.57
C TRP A 137 5.04 -0.84 0.59
N GLN A 138 5.82 -1.74 1.17
CA GLN A 138 5.51 -3.17 1.19
C GLN A 138 4.95 -3.58 2.54
N ASP A 139 3.65 -3.92 2.60
CA ASP A 139 3.10 -4.59 3.78
C ASP A 139 3.54 -6.07 3.80
N PHE A 140 3.75 -6.62 5.00
CA PHE A 140 3.61 -8.04 5.22
C PHE A 140 2.14 -8.44 5.13
N MET A 141 1.85 -9.68 4.72
CA MET A 141 0.50 -10.09 4.34
C MET A 141 -0.41 -10.37 5.56
N PHE A 142 -0.66 -9.30 6.32
CA PHE A 142 -1.55 -9.27 7.48
C PHE A 142 -2.48 -8.06 7.40
N ALA A 143 -3.79 -8.26 7.57
CA ALA A 143 -4.78 -7.19 7.51
C ALA A 143 -5.99 -7.48 8.39
N CYS A 144 -6.46 -6.45 9.10
CA CYS A 144 -7.77 -6.40 9.78
C CYS A 144 -8.08 -7.65 10.62
N SER A 145 -7.09 -8.21 11.32
CA SER A 145 -7.25 -9.39 12.18
C SER A 145 -6.17 -9.46 13.26
N MET A 146 -6.44 -10.17 14.34
CA MET A 146 -5.46 -10.50 15.36
C MET A 146 -4.95 -11.93 15.11
N TYR A 147 -3.75 -12.02 14.56
CA TYR A 147 -3.13 -13.28 14.18
C TYR A 147 -2.45 -13.96 15.39
N PRO A 148 -2.64 -15.27 15.60
CA PRO A 148 -1.88 -16.00 16.62
C PRO A 148 -0.38 -16.01 16.29
N ALA A 149 0.46 -15.53 17.21
CA ALA A 149 1.91 -15.47 17.03
C ALA A 149 2.61 -16.41 18.03
N GLU A 150 2.35 -17.69 17.91
CA GLU A 150 2.93 -18.73 18.76
C GLU A 150 3.17 -20.05 17.99
N GLY A 151 4.11 -20.87 18.49
CA GLY A 151 4.41 -22.20 17.97
C GLY A 151 4.74 -22.22 16.48
N ALA A 152 4.33 -23.27 15.80
CA ALA A 152 4.66 -23.51 14.39
C ALA A 152 4.15 -22.40 13.45
N LEU A 153 3.07 -21.68 13.82
CA LEU A 153 2.59 -20.58 13.00
C LEU A 153 3.55 -19.39 13.06
N LEU A 154 4.08 -19.05 14.23
CA LEU A 154 5.08 -17.97 14.35
C LEU A 154 6.37 -18.32 13.60
N ASP A 155 6.80 -19.59 13.66
CA ASP A 155 7.98 -20.07 12.91
C ASP A 155 7.75 -19.94 11.39
N ASN A 156 6.54 -20.27 10.93
CA ASN A 156 6.16 -20.13 9.52
C ASN A 156 6.10 -18.66 9.08
N ILE A 157 5.50 -17.78 9.88
CA ILE A 157 5.49 -16.34 9.66
C ILE A 157 6.91 -15.78 9.56
N HIS A 158 7.80 -16.20 10.47
CA HIS A 158 9.21 -15.80 10.44
C HIS A 158 9.88 -16.24 9.13
N GLN A 159 9.70 -17.51 8.72
CA GLN A 159 10.30 -18.03 7.50
C GLN A 159 9.76 -17.34 6.24
N GLU A 160 8.44 -17.12 6.14
CA GLU A 160 7.83 -16.37 5.04
C GLU A 160 8.40 -14.96 4.94
N ALA A 161 8.55 -14.28 6.09
CA ALA A 161 9.14 -12.95 6.12
C ALA A 161 10.61 -12.98 5.64
N VAL A 162 11.41 -13.95 6.10
CA VAL A 162 12.81 -14.12 5.66
C VAL A 162 12.90 -14.31 4.15
N ASP A 163 12.06 -15.18 3.58
CA ASP A 163 12.09 -15.51 2.16
C ASP A 163 11.74 -14.28 1.30
N ASN A 164 10.67 -13.56 1.67
CA ASN A 164 10.23 -12.39 0.91
C ASN A 164 11.14 -11.18 1.10
N VAL A 165 11.65 -10.93 2.31
CA VAL A 165 12.63 -9.85 2.52
C VAL A 165 13.91 -10.11 1.73
N LYS A 166 14.44 -11.35 1.71
CA LYS A 166 15.62 -11.72 0.92
C LYS A 166 15.37 -11.58 -0.58
N ARG A 167 14.17 -11.96 -1.06
CA ARG A 167 13.78 -11.84 -2.45
C ARG A 167 13.73 -10.39 -2.91
N LEU A 168 13.16 -9.50 -2.10
CA LEU A 168 12.81 -8.13 -2.51
C LEU A 168 13.82 -7.06 -2.11
N ARG A 169 14.70 -7.30 -1.14
CA ARG A 169 15.60 -6.30 -0.55
C ARG A 169 16.53 -5.57 -1.52
N ASN A 170 16.80 -6.15 -2.68
CA ASN A 170 17.71 -5.57 -3.68
C ASN A 170 17.00 -4.70 -4.72
N HIS A 171 15.66 -4.68 -4.73
CA HIS A 171 14.90 -3.77 -5.58
C HIS A 171 15.05 -2.33 -5.11
N ALA A 172 15.40 -1.44 -6.04
CA ALA A 172 15.57 -0.02 -5.74
C ALA A 172 14.25 0.65 -5.31
N CYS A 173 13.12 0.12 -5.78
CA CYS A 173 11.79 0.61 -5.49
C CYS A 173 11.34 0.40 -4.04
N ILE A 174 11.86 -0.60 -3.30
CA ILE A 174 11.42 -0.87 -1.91
C ILE A 174 11.79 0.32 -1.01
N ALA A 175 10.77 1.03 -0.55
CA ALA A 175 10.93 2.22 0.30
C ALA A 175 10.89 1.87 1.79
N LEU A 176 9.96 1.03 2.20
CA LEU A 176 9.81 0.56 3.57
C LEU A 176 9.05 -0.77 3.62
N TRP A 177 9.18 -1.45 4.76
CA TRP A 177 8.37 -2.60 5.15
C TRP A 177 7.37 -2.20 6.22
N CYS A 178 6.13 -2.65 6.10
CA CYS A 178 5.07 -2.42 7.08
C CYS A 178 4.52 -3.74 7.63
N GLY A 179 4.36 -3.82 8.94
CA GLY A 179 3.99 -5.06 9.62
C GLY A 179 2.59 -5.56 9.27
N ASN A 180 1.61 -4.65 9.18
CA ASN A 180 0.23 -5.03 8.91
C ASN A 180 -0.63 -3.83 8.49
N ASN A 181 -1.82 -4.15 7.96
CA ASN A 181 -2.91 -3.21 7.74
C ASN A 181 -3.91 -3.25 8.90
N GLU A 182 -4.08 -2.15 9.61
CA GLU A 182 -5.16 -1.85 10.57
C GLU A 182 -5.29 -2.78 11.79
N CYS A 183 -4.35 -3.71 12.03
CA CYS A 183 -4.52 -4.63 13.18
C CYS A 183 -4.52 -3.90 14.52
N GLN A 184 -3.66 -2.88 14.73
CA GLN A 184 -3.67 -2.11 15.96
C GLN A 184 -4.91 -1.23 16.10
N ASP A 185 -5.26 -0.51 15.03
CA ASP A 185 -6.44 0.37 15.04
C ASP A 185 -7.73 -0.43 15.22
N ALA A 186 -7.84 -1.61 14.62
CA ALA A 186 -8.98 -2.50 14.82
C ALA A 186 -9.07 -2.98 16.29
N TRP A 187 -7.94 -3.40 16.87
CA TRP A 187 -7.91 -3.81 18.27
C TRP A 187 -8.34 -2.70 19.22
N LEU A 188 -7.82 -1.50 19.03
CA LEU A 188 -8.06 -0.37 19.93
C LEU A 188 -9.38 0.35 19.64
N GLY A 189 -9.76 0.54 18.38
CA GLY A 189 -10.81 1.43 17.92
C GLY A 189 -12.09 0.76 17.44
N TRP A 190 -12.05 -0.50 16.96
CA TRP A 190 -13.25 -1.17 16.45
C TRP A 190 -14.03 -1.96 17.52
N GLY A 191 -13.63 -1.81 18.78
CA GLY A 191 -14.31 -2.44 19.90
C GLY A 191 -13.86 -3.86 20.25
N TRP A 192 -12.96 -4.47 19.48
CA TRP A 192 -12.52 -5.86 19.67
C TRP A 192 -11.88 -6.07 21.04
N LYS A 193 -10.97 -5.17 21.43
CA LYS A 193 -10.36 -5.22 22.76
C LYS A 193 -11.41 -5.22 23.88
N CYS A 194 -12.32 -4.25 23.86
CA CYS A 194 -13.33 -4.09 24.90
C CYS A 194 -14.30 -5.29 24.96
N GLU A 195 -14.61 -5.89 23.82
CA GLU A 195 -15.50 -7.05 23.77
C GLU A 195 -14.82 -8.29 24.36
N ILE A 196 -13.58 -8.55 23.97
CA ILE A 196 -12.83 -9.73 24.44
C ILE A 196 -12.44 -9.56 25.92
N GLU A 197 -12.02 -8.36 26.36
CA GLU A 197 -11.72 -8.09 27.76
C GLU A 197 -12.94 -8.31 28.68
N ARG A 198 -14.14 -7.97 28.22
CA ARG A 198 -15.39 -8.23 28.94
C ARG A 198 -15.64 -9.72 29.17
N GLN A 199 -15.24 -10.55 28.23
CA GLN A 199 -15.44 -12.01 28.30
C GLN A 199 -14.29 -12.69 29.04
N ASN A 200 -13.05 -12.30 28.71
CA ASN A 200 -11.82 -12.90 29.29
C ASN A 200 -10.65 -11.93 29.12
N LYS A 201 -10.32 -11.22 30.21
CA LYS A 201 -9.22 -10.27 30.20
C LYS A 201 -7.86 -10.91 29.94
N GLU A 202 -7.59 -12.08 30.52
CA GLU A 202 -6.32 -12.80 30.33
C GLU A 202 -6.13 -13.19 28.86
N TYR A 203 -7.22 -13.59 28.18
CA TYR A 203 -7.17 -13.89 26.76
C TYR A 203 -6.93 -12.64 25.92
N ALA A 204 -7.51 -11.50 26.26
CA ALA A 204 -7.23 -10.23 25.59
C ALA A 204 -5.76 -9.81 25.75
N ASP A 205 -5.21 -9.94 26.98
CA ASP A 205 -3.80 -9.65 27.24
C ASP A 205 -2.87 -10.61 26.44
N LYS A 206 -3.24 -11.88 26.29
CA LYS A 206 -2.52 -12.85 25.44
C LYS A 206 -2.53 -12.43 23.97
N ILE A 207 -3.69 -12.04 23.42
CA ILE A 207 -3.81 -11.58 22.02
C ILE A 207 -2.87 -10.38 21.79
N TRP A 208 -2.89 -9.41 22.70
CA TRP A 208 -2.02 -8.23 22.57
C TRP A 208 -0.54 -8.57 22.67
N ALA A 209 -0.17 -9.49 23.56
CA ALA A 209 1.20 -9.98 23.67
C ALA A 209 1.67 -10.68 22.37
N GLN A 210 0.80 -11.44 21.71
CA GLN A 210 1.09 -12.07 20.41
C GLN A 210 1.22 -11.02 19.29
N TYR A 211 0.35 -10.00 19.27
CA TYR A 211 0.49 -8.84 18.36
C TYR A 211 1.88 -8.20 18.51
N ARG A 212 2.31 -7.91 19.72
CA ARG A 212 3.63 -7.33 20.01
C ARG A 212 4.77 -8.25 19.56
N GLN A 213 4.64 -9.55 19.85
CA GLN A 213 5.64 -10.54 19.44
C GLN A 213 5.83 -10.53 17.92
N GLN A 214 4.75 -10.49 17.16
CA GLN A 214 4.81 -10.53 15.69
C GLN A 214 5.32 -9.21 15.11
N TYR A 215 4.69 -8.09 15.45
CA TYR A 215 4.90 -6.82 14.76
C TYR A 215 5.97 -5.92 15.37
N HIS A 216 6.35 -6.14 16.63
CA HIS A 216 7.39 -5.36 17.29
C HIS A 216 8.67 -6.14 17.60
N VAL A 217 8.66 -7.47 17.44
CA VAL A 217 9.85 -8.31 17.70
C VAL A 217 10.24 -9.11 16.45
N THR A 218 9.37 -10.00 15.96
CA THR A 218 9.71 -10.96 14.90
C THR A 218 9.96 -10.27 13.56
N LEU A 219 8.97 -9.56 13.00
CA LEU A 219 9.10 -8.94 11.68
C LEU A 219 10.19 -7.85 11.62
N PRO A 220 10.29 -6.91 12.58
CA PRO A 220 11.42 -5.96 12.56
C PRO A 220 12.78 -6.64 12.76
N GLY A 221 12.84 -7.77 13.47
CA GLY A 221 14.04 -8.60 13.57
C GLY A 221 14.50 -9.10 12.21
N VAL A 222 13.58 -9.64 11.42
CA VAL A 222 13.85 -10.12 10.05
C VAL A 222 14.32 -8.96 9.14
N VAL A 223 13.60 -7.83 9.16
CA VAL A 223 14.00 -6.68 8.32
C VAL A 223 15.38 -6.19 8.71
N ARG A 224 15.68 -6.04 9.99
CA ARG A 224 17.01 -5.61 10.48
C ARG A 224 18.13 -6.58 10.08
N GLU A 225 17.88 -7.88 10.08
CA GLU A 225 18.88 -8.88 9.73
C GLU A 225 19.12 -8.99 8.22
N TYR A 226 18.04 -9.01 7.41
CA TYR A 226 18.15 -9.33 5.99
C TYR A 226 18.03 -8.14 5.04
N ALA A 227 17.55 -7.00 5.52
CA ALA A 227 17.46 -5.73 4.77
C ALA A 227 17.94 -4.54 5.62
N PRO A 228 19.17 -4.59 6.17
CA PRO A 228 19.68 -3.54 7.05
C PRO A 228 19.65 -2.19 6.35
N GLY A 229 19.12 -1.17 7.04
CA GLY A 229 18.97 0.17 6.47
C GLY A 229 17.61 0.44 5.77
N THR A 230 16.78 -0.57 5.59
CA THR A 230 15.39 -0.36 5.16
C THR A 230 14.51 -0.11 6.39
N PHE A 231 13.67 0.94 6.31
CA PHE A 231 12.77 1.31 7.40
C PHE A 231 11.68 0.25 7.60
N TYR A 232 11.36 -0.03 8.85
CA TYR A 232 10.23 -0.87 9.24
C TYR A 232 9.19 -0.06 10.00
N TRP A 233 7.90 -0.20 9.62
CA TRP A 233 6.75 0.43 10.25
C TRP A 233 5.82 -0.65 10.82
N PRO A 234 5.46 -0.63 12.11
CA PRO A 234 4.79 -1.78 12.74
C PRO A 234 3.39 -2.06 12.22
N SER A 235 2.63 -1.02 11.88
CA SER A 235 1.25 -1.10 11.40
C SER A 235 0.95 0.07 10.46
N SER A 236 -0.10 0.00 9.69
CA SER A 236 -0.66 1.15 8.98
C SER A 236 -2.18 1.13 9.18
N PRO A 237 -2.82 2.18 9.78
CA PRO A 237 -2.14 3.37 10.27
C PRO A 237 -1.43 3.10 11.60
N PHE A 238 -0.47 3.97 11.94
CA PHE A 238 0.28 3.85 13.17
C PHE A 238 0.91 5.20 13.57
N ALA A 239 1.01 5.43 14.86
CA ALA A 239 1.80 6.51 15.47
C ALA A 239 2.72 5.90 16.53
N PHE A 240 2.14 5.34 17.58
CA PHE A 240 2.85 4.69 18.67
C PHE A 240 2.14 3.38 19.09
N GLU A 241 2.91 2.48 19.70
CA GLU A 241 2.38 1.22 20.22
C GLU A 241 1.30 1.46 21.27
N GLY A 242 0.13 0.85 21.08
CA GLY A 242 -0.99 0.95 22.02
C GLY A 242 -1.79 2.23 21.92
N GLU A 243 -1.51 3.09 20.94
CA GLU A 243 -2.25 4.34 20.69
C GLU A 243 -2.96 4.28 19.34
N MET A 244 -4.12 4.96 19.27
CA MET A 244 -4.79 5.18 17.98
C MET A 244 -3.98 6.14 17.11
N SER A 245 -3.99 5.92 15.81
CA SER A 245 -3.38 6.83 14.85
C SER A 245 -4.01 8.23 14.96
N GLY A 246 -3.17 9.26 14.85
CA GLY A 246 -3.56 10.65 15.03
C GLY A 246 -3.28 11.53 13.81
N THR A 247 -3.29 12.83 14.05
CA THR A 247 -3.05 13.84 13.02
C THR A 247 -1.63 14.39 13.00
N THR A 248 -0.90 14.20 14.11
CA THR A 248 0.41 14.81 14.37
C THR A 248 1.58 13.87 14.17
N ASP A 249 1.31 12.56 14.09
CA ASP A 249 2.33 11.52 14.13
C ASP A 249 2.00 10.39 13.15
N GLY A 250 3.01 9.83 12.51
CA GLY A 250 2.92 8.66 11.65
C GLY A 250 2.04 8.82 10.43
N ASP A 251 1.31 7.75 10.10
CA ASP A 251 0.40 7.69 8.97
C ASP A 251 -1.06 7.53 9.41
N ARG A 252 -1.98 7.86 8.51
CA ARG A 252 -3.42 7.88 8.82
C ARG A 252 -4.25 7.24 7.71
N HIS A 253 -5.25 6.45 8.11
CA HIS A 253 -6.37 6.02 7.31
C HIS A 253 -7.56 6.94 7.56
N TYR A 254 -8.02 7.65 6.55
CA TYR A 254 -9.12 8.61 6.68
C TYR A 254 -10.36 8.12 5.92
N TRP A 255 -11.27 7.49 6.63
CA TRP A 255 -12.51 6.92 6.09
C TRP A 255 -13.78 7.62 6.59
N SER A 256 -13.69 8.79 7.22
CA SER A 256 -14.87 9.57 7.61
C SER A 256 -15.69 9.98 6.39
N VAL A 257 -15.04 10.45 5.32
CA VAL A 257 -15.66 10.46 4.00
C VAL A 257 -15.72 9.03 3.51
N TRP A 258 -16.80 8.63 2.90
CA TRP A 258 -17.21 7.29 2.51
C TRP A 258 -17.79 6.48 3.69
N HIS A 259 -17.03 5.71 4.44
CA HIS A 259 -17.55 4.85 5.52
C HIS A 259 -18.25 5.64 6.64
N GLY A 260 -17.70 6.76 7.04
CA GLY A 260 -18.26 7.65 8.06
C GLY A 260 -19.39 8.56 7.56
N LYS A 261 -19.66 8.58 6.26
CA LYS A 261 -20.69 9.40 5.61
C LYS A 261 -20.50 10.92 5.78
N ALA A 262 -19.30 11.36 6.12
CA ALA A 262 -18.97 12.78 6.15
C ALA A 262 -19.02 13.38 4.74
N PRO A 263 -19.36 14.66 4.58
CA PRO A 263 -19.39 15.30 3.28
C PRO A 263 -18.00 15.35 2.63
N ILE A 264 -17.93 15.38 1.29
CA ILE A 264 -16.67 15.41 0.54
C ILE A 264 -15.80 16.60 0.95
N SER A 265 -16.43 17.73 1.32
CA SER A 265 -15.72 18.91 1.83
C SER A 265 -14.91 18.69 3.10
N ASP A 266 -15.15 17.61 3.85
CA ASP A 266 -14.36 17.29 5.06
C ASP A 266 -12.90 16.99 4.73
N TYR A 267 -12.59 16.55 3.51
CA TYR A 267 -11.20 16.43 3.07
C TYR A 267 -10.41 17.75 3.19
N ASP A 268 -11.07 18.92 3.09
CA ASP A 268 -10.42 20.23 3.19
C ASP A 268 -9.99 20.59 4.61
N SER A 269 -10.65 20.04 5.61
CA SER A 269 -10.36 20.31 7.03
C SER A 269 -9.40 19.33 7.68
N GLU A 270 -9.24 18.14 7.06
CA GLU A 270 -8.46 17.06 7.64
C GLU A 270 -6.95 17.25 7.47
N LYS A 271 -6.22 16.85 8.51
CA LYS A 271 -4.75 16.94 8.56
C LYS A 271 -4.14 15.60 8.94
N SER A 272 -2.99 15.29 8.38
CA SER A 272 -2.13 14.20 8.79
C SER A 272 -0.71 14.43 8.28
N ARG A 273 0.26 13.73 8.85
CA ARG A 273 1.64 13.73 8.34
C ARG A 273 1.77 12.94 7.04
N PHE A 274 0.95 11.88 6.91
CA PHE A 274 0.96 10.99 5.76
C PHE A 274 -0.41 10.31 5.65
N PHE A 275 -1.17 10.60 4.61
CA PHE A 275 -2.39 9.86 4.33
C PHE A 275 -2.05 8.59 3.54
N SER A 276 -2.02 7.47 4.24
CA SER A 276 -1.76 6.14 3.66
C SER A 276 -3.00 5.47 3.10
N GLU A 277 -4.20 5.85 3.60
CA GLU A 277 -5.47 5.46 3.01
C GLU A 277 -6.53 6.55 3.12
N TYR A 278 -7.27 6.72 2.06
CA TYR A 278 -8.57 7.35 1.93
C TYR A 278 -9.16 6.93 0.58
N GLY A 279 -10.46 7.10 0.37
CA GLY A 279 -10.99 6.69 -0.90
C GLY A 279 -12.47 6.96 -1.10
N PHE A 280 -12.94 6.60 -2.30
CA PHE A 280 -14.33 6.76 -2.70
C PHE A 280 -14.69 5.70 -3.74
N GLN A 281 -15.66 4.84 -3.43
CA GLN A 281 -16.06 3.75 -4.32
C GLN A 281 -16.81 4.26 -5.55
N SER A 282 -16.62 3.58 -6.68
CA SER A 282 -17.35 3.79 -7.92
C SER A 282 -17.71 2.47 -8.59
N PHE A 283 -18.73 2.50 -9.42
CA PHE A 283 -19.02 1.42 -10.35
C PHE A 283 -18.05 1.48 -11.54
N PRO A 284 -17.85 0.37 -12.27
CA PRO A 284 -17.14 0.40 -13.54
C PRO A 284 -18.00 1.07 -14.63
N GLU A 285 -17.37 1.37 -15.77
CA GLU A 285 -18.05 1.90 -16.94
C GLU A 285 -19.17 0.99 -17.45
N PHE A 286 -20.18 1.59 -18.10
CA PHE A 286 -21.35 0.87 -18.59
C PHE A 286 -21.01 -0.31 -19.50
N ASP A 287 -20.01 -0.18 -20.36
CA ASP A 287 -19.56 -1.29 -21.22
C ASP A 287 -18.93 -2.46 -20.44
N SER A 288 -18.30 -2.16 -19.30
CA SER A 288 -17.83 -3.18 -18.36
C SER A 288 -18.98 -3.81 -17.60
N VAL A 289 -19.96 -3.02 -17.15
CA VAL A 289 -21.18 -3.53 -16.50
C VAL A 289 -21.91 -4.52 -17.39
N LYS A 290 -22.08 -4.21 -18.68
CA LYS A 290 -22.76 -5.11 -19.65
C LYS A 290 -22.09 -6.49 -19.79
N ARG A 291 -20.83 -6.64 -19.41
CA ARG A 291 -20.16 -7.95 -19.47
C ARG A 291 -20.66 -8.92 -18.41
N TYR A 292 -21.08 -8.42 -17.25
CA TYR A 292 -21.59 -9.26 -16.18
C TYR A 292 -23.10 -9.07 -15.91
N ALA A 293 -23.68 -7.95 -16.36
CA ALA A 293 -25.09 -7.64 -16.32
C ALA A 293 -25.57 -7.34 -17.76
N PRO A 294 -25.68 -8.37 -18.66
CA PRO A 294 -26.00 -8.14 -20.06
C PRO A 294 -27.47 -7.76 -20.32
N TYR A 295 -28.36 -7.98 -19.36
CA TYR A 295 -29.78 -7.77 -19.53
C TYR A 295 -30.24 -6.45 -18.89
N PRO A 296 -31.14 -5.67 -19.56
CA PRO A 296 -31.64 -4.40 -19.04
C PRO A 296 -32.31 -4.47 -17.67
N GLU A 297 -32.92 -5.59 -17.32
CA GLU A 297 -33.55 -5.84 -16.00
C GLU A 297 -32.55 -5.83 -14.86
N ASP A 298 -31.26 -6.08 -15.14
CA ASP A 298 -30.16 -6.02 -14.16
C ASP A 298 -29.56 -4.62 -14.00
N TRP A 299 -29.98 -3.64 -14.81
CA TRP A 299 -29.44 -2.27 -14.77
C TRP A 299 -30.09 -1.44 -13.66
N ASP A 300 -30.01 -1.95 -12.46
CA ASP A 300 -30.36 -1.28 -11.20
C ASP A 300 -29.31 -1.63 -10.16
N ILE A 301 -28.85 -0.63 -9.40
CA ILE A 301 -27.80 -0.82 -8.37
C ILE A 301 -28.22 -1.81 -7.28
N ARG A 302 -29.51 -2.14 -7.19
CA ARG A 302 -30.10 -3.08 -6.22
C ARG A 302 -30.44 -4.43 -6.84
N SER A 303 -30.21 -4.62 -8.15
CA SER A 303 -30.40 -5.94 -8.76
C SER A 303 -29.48 -6.97 -8.12
N GLU A 304 -29.89 -8.23 -8.11
CA GLU A 304 -29.10 -9.32 -7.54
C GLU A 304 -27.71 -9.39 -8.17
N VAL A 305 -27.61 -9.19 -9.50
CA VAL A 305 -26.35 -9.18 -10.23
C VAL A 305 -25.45 -8.03 -9.78
N MET A 306 -25.97 -6.80 -9.68
CA MET A 306 -25.19 -5.66 -9.23
C MET A 306 -24.75 -5.76 -7.77
N MET A 307 -25.63 -6.30 -6.91
CA MET A 307 -25.30 -6.53 -5.49
C MET A 307 -24.25 -7.61 -5.31
N SER A 308 -24.21 -8.64 -6.17
CA SER A 308 -23.19 -9.68 -6.13
C SER A 308 -21.78 -9.19 -6.54
N HIS A 309 -21.69 -8.06 -7.26
CA HIS A 309 -20.45 -7.46 -7.76
C HIS A 309 -19.89 -6.35 -6.86
N GLN A 310 -20.36 -6.21 -5.64
CA GLN A 310 -19.82 -5.30 -4.65
C GLN A 310 -19.37 -6.05 -3.39
N ARG A 311 -18.53 -5.42 -2.54
CA ARG A 311 -17.99 -6.02 -1.31
C ARG A 311 -18.20 -5.16 -0.06
N GLY A 312 -18.86 -4.02 -0.18
CA GLY A 312 -19.13 -3.10 0.94
C GLY A 312 -20.39 -3.44 1.75
N GLY A 313 -20.97 -4.64 1.58
CA GLY A 313 -22.21 -5.05 2.26
C GLY A 313 -23.48 -4.42 1.66
N ASP A 314 -24.61 -4.61 2.33
CA ASP A 314 -25.93 -4.25 1.80
C ASP A 314 -26.14 -2.75 1.54
N HIS A 315 -25.34 -1.90 2.18
CA HIS A 315 -25.51 -0.45 2.07
C HIS A 315 -24.55 0.23 1.05
N ALA A 316 -23.52 -0.46 0.55
CA ALA A 316 -22.47 0.18 -0.25
C ALA A 316 -22.99 0.84 -1.53
N ASN A 317 -23.83 0.14 -2.32
CA ASN A 317 -24.42 0.71 -3.53
C ASN A 317 -25.35 1.88 -3.20
N GLY A 318 -26.11 1.79 -2.12
CA GLY A 318 -26.96 2.88 -1.63
C GLY A 318 -26.17 4.08 -1.11
N LEU A 319 -24.95 3.86 -0.61
CA LEU A 319 -24.07 4.94 -0.17
C LEU A 319 -23.56 5.76 -1.35
N ILE A 320 -23.19 5.12 -2.47
CA ILE A 320 -22.88 5.81 -3.72
C ILE A 320 -24.05 6.71 -4.15
N GLU A 321 -25.29 6.16 -4.16
CA GLU A 321 -26.49 6.92 -4.52
C GLU A 321 -26.70 8.12 -3.57
N THR A 322 -26.50 7.93 -2.27
CA THR A 322 -26.64 8.99 -1.27
C THR A 322 -25.68 10.15 -1.55
N TYR A 323 -24.39 9.87 -1.73
CA TYR A 323 -23.42 10.92 -2.07
C TYR A 323 -23.74 11.59 -3.41
N LEU A 324 -24.15 10.79 -4.42
CA LEU A 324 -24.48 11.34 -5.72
C LEU A 324 -25.67 12.32 -5.66
N LEU A 325 -26.69 11.99 -4.87
CA LEU A 325 -27.88 12.85 -4.73
C LEU A 325 -27.64 14.06 -3.82
N ASN A 326 -26.62 14.02 -2.97
CA ASN A 326 -26.20 15.19 -2.19
C ASN A 326 -25.47 16.22 -3.06
N GLU A 327 -24.69 15.77 -4.05
CA GLU A 327 -23.86 16.64 -4.88
C GLU A 327 -24.53 17.02 -6.21
N TYR A 328 -25.38 16.13 -6.76
CA TYR A 328 -25.93 16.28 -8.11
C TYR A 328 -27.44 16.04 -8.14
N LYS A 329 -28.06 16.46 -9.26
CA LYS A 329 -29.46 16.12 -9.55
C LYS A 329 -29.63 14.63 -9.82
N LYS A 330 -30.84 14.13 -9.57
CA LYS A 330 -31.19 12.72 -9.85
C LYS A 330 -30.86 12.35 -11.31
N PRO A 331 -30.10 11.26 -11.54
CA PRO A 331 -29.85 10.75 -12.89
C PRO A 331 -31.14 10.37 -13.61
N ARG A 332 -31.19 10.57 -14.92
CA ARG A 332 -32.36 10.23 -15.74
C ARG A 332 -32.54 8.74 -15.99
N ASP A 333 -31.44 7.99 -16.00
CA ASP A 333 -31.37 6.56 -16.28
C ASP A 333 -30.10 5.94 -15.65
N PHE A 334 -30.00 4.61 -15.70
CA PHE A 334 -28.86 3.89 -15.15
C PHE A 334 -27.51 4.26 -15.78
N ARG A 335 -27.46 4.49 -17.09
CA ARG A 335 -26.24 4.91 -17.78
C ARG A 335 -25.79 6.30 -17.32
N ALA A 336 -26.73 7.22 -17.16
CA ALA A 336 -26.44 8.54 -16.60
C ALA A 336 -25.97 8.43 -15.13
N PHE A 337 -26.54 7.51 -14.35
CA PHE A 337 -26.10 7.23 -13.00
C PHE A 337 -24.63 6.81 -12.95
N LEU A 338 -24.22 5.84 -13.77
CA LEU A 338 -22.84 5.38 -13.84
C LEU A 338 -21.87 6.50 -14.21
N TYR A 339 -22.22 7.29 -15.24
CA TYR A 339 -21.40 8.43 -15.64
C TYR A 339 -21.24 9.46 -14.50
N MET A 340 -22.34 9.85 -13.87
CA MET A 340 -22.32 10.81 -12.77
C MET A 340 -21.56 10.26 -11.56
N ASN A 341 -21.63 8.97 -11.31
CA ASN A 341 -20.85 8.31 -10.26
C ASN A 341 -19.33 8.39 -10.51
N HIS A 342 -18.88 8.26 -11.76
CA HIS A 342 -17.47 8.47 -12.11
C HIS A 342 -17.03 9.91 -11.88
N VAL A 343 -17.87 10.88 -12.25
CA VAL A 343 -17.60 12.31 -11.98
C VAL A 343 -17.52 12.56 -10.48
N LEU A 344 -18.47 12.01 -9.70
CA LEU A 344 -18.49 12.12 -8.24
C LEU A 344 -17.20 11.56 -7.60
N GLN A 345 -16.77 10.35 -8.01
CA GLN A 345 -15.50 9.78 -7.54
C GLN A 345 -14.32 10.69 -7.89
N GLY A 346 -14.27 11.17 -9.14
CA GLY A 346 -13.23 12.07 -9.59
C GLY A 346 -13.17 13.36 -8.77
N ASP A 347 -14.31 13.99 -8.50
CA ASP A 347 -14.39 15.21 -7.69
C ASP A 347 -14.00 14.97 -6.23
N ALA A 348 -14.46 13.87 -5.63
CA ALA A 348 -14.10 13.51 -4.26
C ALA A 348 -12.59 13.29 -4.09
N ILE A 349 -11.99 12.49 -4.98
CA ILE A 349 -10.55 12.20 -4.94
C ILE A 349 -9.71 13.42 -5.27
N LYS A 350 -10.13 14.25 -6.25
CA LYS A 350 -9.48 15.51 -6.57
C LYS A 350 -9.46 16.44 -5.36
N THR A 351 -10.60 16.61 -4.68
CA THR A 351 -10.71 17.44 -3.48
C THR A 351 -9.73 16.98 -2.41
N ALA A 352 -9.66 15.67 -2.13
CA ALA A 352 -8.71 15.11 -1.19
C ALA A 352 -7.25 15.37 -1.59
N ILE A 353 -6.87 15.03 -2.84
CA ILE A 353 -5.50 15.21 -3.33
C ILE A 353 -5.06 16.67 -3.24
N GLU A 354 -5.91 17.61 -3.69
CA GLU A 354 -5.60 19.04 -3.69
C GLU A 354 -5.47 19.57 -2.26
N SER A 355 -6.37 19.18 -1.35
CA SER A 355 -6.32 19.56 0.05
C SER A 355 -5.05 19.05 0.72
N HIS A 356 -4.76 17.77 0.61
CA HIS A 356 -3.59 17.17 1.24
C HIS A 356 -2.28 17.75 0.69
N ARG A 357 -2.22 18.06 -0.60
CA ARG A 357 -1.04 18.72 -1.20
C ARG A 357 -0.85 20.17 -0.73
N ARG A 358 -1.92 20.91 -0.49
CA ARG A 358 -1.82 22.28 0.08
C ARG A 358 -1.19 22.30 1.46
N GLN A 359 -1.22 21.18 2.17
CA GLN A 359 -0.65 21.06 3.52
C GLN A 359 0.87 20.83 3.55
N MET A 360 1.54 20.69 2.40
CA MET A 360 3.01 20.58 2.38
C MET A 360 3.67 21.76 3.09
N PRO A 361 4.75 21.54 3.86
CA PRO A 361 5.46 20.28 4.12
C PRO A 361 4.93 19.51 5.33
N TYR A 362 3.80 19.90 5.93
CA TYR A 362 3.22 19.18 7.07
C TYR A 362 2.79 17.77 6.66
N ASN A 363 2.00 17.67 5.61
CA ASN A 363 1.62 16.43 4.95
C ASN A 363 2.56 16.16 3.77
N MET A 364 3.08 14.94 3.71
CA MET A 364 4.03 14.55 2.66
C MET A 364 3.58 13.31 1.86
N ALA A 365 2.27 12.97 1.91
CA ALA A 365 1.74 11.89 1.07
C ALA A 365 0.25 11.97 0.80
N VAL A 366 -0.12 11.43 -0.36
CA VAL A 366 -1.46 11.02 -0.73
C VAL A 366 -1.40 9.61 -1.30
N SER A 367 -2.06 8.65 -0.64
CA SER A 367 -2.18 7.27 -1.11
C SER A 367 -3.66 6.91 -1.19
N TYR A 368 -4.16 6.92 -2.40
CA TYR A 368 -5.57 6.68 -2.69
C TYR A 368 -5.91 5.20 -2.59
N THR A 369 -7.07 4.91 -2.02
CA THR A 369 -7.69 3.58 -1.97
C THR A 369 -9.13 3.70 -2.48
N HIS A 370 -9.58 2.74 -3.25
CA HIS A 370 -10.96 2.74 -3.80
C HIS A 370 -11.79 1.57 -3.28
#